data_86703228aca5fa72c5e017ab654dcf53
#
_entry.id   86703228aca5fa72c5e017ab654dcf53
#
_cell.length_a   1.000
_cell.length_b   1.000
_cell.length_c   1.000
_cell.angle_alpha   90.00
_cell.angle_beta   90.00
_cell.angle_gamma   90.00
#
_symmetry.space_group_name_H-M   'P 1'
#
loop_
_entity.id
_entity.type
_entity.pdbx_description
1 polymer ?
#
loop_
_entity_poly.entity_id
_entity_poly.type
_entity_poly.pdbx_seq_one_letter_code
_entity_poly.pdbx_strand_id
1 'polypeptide(L)'
;MGRIAVIGAGMGAMAAAARLAVAGHRVTVYERTRTYGGGVRRFERDGFAFDTGPGLLPLPAVYRDLFVKTGREPLEDRVELVQVDPSARHVFADGTEA
;
A
#
# COMPACT_ATOMS: atom_id res chain seq x y z
N MET A 1 22.21 0.58 17.92
CA MET A 1 20.94 0.75 17.21
C MET A 1 20.21 1.98 17.71
N GLY A 2 19.61 2.71 16.79
CA GLY A 2 18.97 3.97 17.11
C GLY A 2 17.49 3.84 17.49
N ARG A 3 16.98 4.91 18.06
CA ARG A 3 15.55 5.15 18.22
C ARG A 3 15.09 6.08 17.09
N ILE A 4 14.10 5.64 16.31
CA ILE A 4 13.67 6.35 15.11
C ILE A 4 12.18 6.68 15.24
N ALA A 5 11.84 7.95 15.00
CA ALA A 5 10.46 8.39 14.87
C ALA A 5 10.12 8.53 13.38
N VAL A 6 9.06 7.89 12.95
CA VAL A 6 8.51 8.01 11.60
C VAL A 6 7.23 8.84 11.69
N ILE A 7 7.17 9.95 11.00
CA ILE A 7 6.02 10.84 11.01
C ILE A 7 5.13 10.54 9.82
N GLY A 8 3.94 10.05 10.12
CA GLY A 8 2.97 9.58 9.15
C GLY A 8 2.99 8.06 9.00
N ALA A 9 1.85 7.47 8.67
CA ALA A 9 1.69 6.03 8.43
C ALA A 9 1.10 5.76 7.04
N GLY A 10 1.58 6.45 6.03
CA GLY A 10 1.32 6.13 4.63
C GLY A 10 2.09 4.89 4.20
N MET A 11 1.86 4.43 2.99
CA MET A 11 2.47 3.20 2.45
C MET A 11 4.01 3.25 2.49
N GLY A 12 4.60 4.36 2.04
CA GLY A 12 6.06 4.53 2.06
C GLY A 12 6.63 4.56 3.48
N ALA A 13 5.96 5.26 4.39
CA ALA A 13 6.39 5.35 5.78
C ALA A 13 6.32 3.99 6.49
N MET A 14 5.27 3.21 6.24
CA MET A 14 5.14 1.87 6.80
C MET A 14 6.21 0.92 6.27
N ALA A 15 6.52 0.99 4.98
CA ALA A 15 7.60 0.20 4.38
C ALA A 15 8.96 0.56 4.97
N ALA A 16 9.25 1.85 5.12
CA ALA A 16 10.48 2.32 5.77
C ALA A 16 10.56 1.87 7.22
N ALA A 17 9.48 2.01 7.98
CA ALA A 17 9.42 1.59 9.38
C ALA A 17 9.67 0.09 9.54
N ALA A 18 9.08 -0.74 8.69
CA ALA A 18 9.29 -2.18 8.71
C ALA A 18 10.76 -2.56 8.44
N ARG A 19 11.38 -1.95 7.43
CA ARG A 19 12.79 -2.19 7.11
C ARG A 19 13.72 -1.73 8.22
N LEU A 20 13.47 -0.59 8.82
CA LEU A 20 14.26 -0.07 9.93
C LEU A 20 14.13 -0.94 11.19
N ALA A 21 12.92 -1.43 11.47
CA ALA A 21 12.69 -2.33 12.59
C ALA A 21 13.45 -3.66 12.44
N VAL A 22 13.40 -4.24 11.24
CA VAL A 22 14.14 -5.49 10.94
C VAL A 22 15.66 -5.27 11.00
N ALA A 23 16.13 -4.07 10.66
CA ALA A 23 17.53 -3.70 10.80
C ALA A 23 17.98 -3.54 12.28
N GLY A 24 17.05 -3.63 13.24
CA GLY A 24 17.34 -3.60 14.66
C GLY A 24 17.10 -2.27 15.35
N HIS A 25 16.56 -1.28 14.65
CA HIS A 25 16.20 0.00 15.26
C HIS A 25 14.89 -0.11 16.04
N ARG A 26 14.76 0.70 17.08
CA ARG A 26 13.48 0.87 17.78
C ARG A 26 12.69 1.97 17.06
N VAL A 27 11.64 1.57 16.37
CA VAL A 27 10.87 2.47 15.50
C VAL A 27 9.50 2.75 16.14
N THR A 28 9.13 4.03 16.18
CA THR A 28 7.80 4.49 16.56
C THR A 28 7.21 5.28 15.39
N VAL A 29 6.00 4.92 14.99
CA VAL A 29 5.28 5.62 13.92
C VAL A 29 4.21 6.52 14.56
N TYR A 30 4.18 7.78 14.17
CA TYR A 30 3.22 8.78 14.64
C TYR A 30 2.29 9.15 13.48
N GLU A 31 1.02 8.85 13.62
CA GLU A 31 0.00 9.15 12.61
C GLU A 31 -1.05 10.12 13.19
N ARG A 32 -1.31 11.21 12.47
CA ARG A 32 -2.26 12.23 12.92
C ARG A 32 -3.72 11.83 12.81
N THR A 33 -4.04 10.88 11.92
CA THR A 33 -5.41 10.40 11.73
C THR A 33 -5.66 9.14 12.57
N ARG A 34 -6.88 8.63 12.53
CA ARG A 34 -7.26 7.46 13.34
C ARG A 34 -6.77 6.14 12.78
N THR A 35 -6.27 6.11 11.54
CA THR A 35 -5.86 4.89 10.89
C THR A 35 -4.59 5.08 10.05
N TYR A 36 -3.90 3.99 9.82
CA TYR A 36 -2.76 3.91 8.91
C TYR A 36 -3.24 3.77 7.46
N GLY A 37 -2.30 3.86 6.51
CA GLY A 37 -2.56 3.61 5.08
C GLY A 37 -2.41 4.84 4.19
N GLY A 38 -2.41 6.04 4.77
CA GLY A 38 -2.28 7.28 4.00
C GLY A 38 -3.43 7.46 3.01
N GLY A 39 -3.12 7.51 1.73
CA GLY A 39 -4.11 7.62 0.65
C GLY A 39 -4.90 6.32 0.40
N VAL A 40 -4.40 5.18 0.86
CA VAL A 40 -5.11 3.89 0.75
C VAL A 40 -6.13 3.82 1.88
N ARG A 41 -7.34 4.25 1.61
CA ARG A 41 -8.42 4.38 2.60
C ARG A 41 -9.74 3.88 2.06
N ARG A 42 -10.65 3.69 2.98
CA ARG A 42 -12.03 3.33 2.71
C ARG A 42 -12.95 4.40 3.28
N PHE A 43 -13.90 4.83 2.49
CA PHE A 43 -14.98 5.70 2.90
C PHE A 43 -16.27 4.90 3.00
N GLU A 44 -16.97 5.04 4.11
CA GLU A 44 -18.24 4.36 4.34
C GLU A 44 -19.35 5.39 4.59
N ARG A 45 -20.49 5.18 3.93
CA ARG A 45 -21.68 6.02 4.12
C ARG A 45 -22.94 5.21 3.78
N ASP A 46 -23.93 5.27 4.67
CA ASP A 46 -25.26 4.65 4.48
C ASP A 46 -25.19 3.15 4.10
N GLY A 47 -24.24 2.41 4.69
CA GLY A 47 -24.03 1.00 4.41
C GLY A 47 -23.19 0.71 3.17
N PHE A 48 -22.80 1.72 2.41
CA PHE A 48 -21.93 1.59 1.25
C PHE A 48 -20.46 1.85 1.63
N ALA A 49 -19.55 1.15 0.97
CA ALA A 49 -18.13 1.30 1.17
C ALA A 49 -17.44 1.61 -0.17
N PHE A 50 -16.54 2.58 -0.16
CA PHE A 50 -15.80 3.02 -1.33
C PHE A 50 -14.32 3.09 -0.99
N ASP A 51 -13.49 2.50 -1.83
CA ASP A 51 -12.05 2.71 -1.76
C ASP A 51 -11.71 4.07 -2.35
N THR A 52 -11.00 4.89 -1.59
CA THR A 52 -10.72 6.29 -1.95
C THR A 52 -9.27 6.52 -2.37
N GLY A 53 -8.48 5.47 -2.37
CA GLY A 53 -7.08 5.51 -2.78
C GLY A 53 -6.83 4.80 -4.10
N PRO A 54 -5.56 4.41 -4.35
CA PRO A 54 -5.20 3.65 -5.54
C PRO A 54 -5.99 2.36 -5.64
N GLY A 55 -6.56 2.09 -6.81
CA GLY A 55 -7.34 0.88 -7.07
C GLY A 55 -6.53 -0.28 -7.65
N LEU A 56 -5.29 -0.02 -8.05
CA LEU A 56 -4.40 -1.02 -8.65
C LEU A 56 -3.09 -1.09 -7.87
N LEU A 57 -2.52 -2.28 -7.80
CA LEU A 57 -1.20 -2.51 -7.26
C LEU A 57 -0.20 -2.69 -8.41
N PRO A 58 0.45 -1.62 -8.88
CA PRO A 58 1.48 -1.74 -9.89
C PRO A 58 2.75 -2.32 -9.29
N LEU A 59 3.55 -3.01 -10.11
CA LEU A 59 4.84 -3.54 -9.71
C LEU A 59 4.79 -4.39 -8.43
N PRO A 60 4.02 -5.48 -8.39
CA PRO A 60 3.89 -6.30 -7.19
C PRO A 60 5.21 -6.88 -6.69
N ALA A 61 6.24 -6.97 -7.54
CA ALA A 61 7.58 -7.42 -7.15
C ALA A 61 8.20 -6.58 -6.01
N VAL A 62 7.91 -5.28 -5.97
CA VAL A 62 8.40 -4.38 -4.91
C VAL A 62 7.79 -4.75 -3.55
N TYR A 63 6.51 -5.06 -3.54
CA TYR A 63 5.79 -5.48 -2.33
C TYR A 63 6.18 -6.90 -1.91
N ARG A 64 6.40 -7.80 -2.85
CA ARG A 64 6.91 -9.15 -2.56
C ARG A 64 8.27 -9.10 -1.89
N ASP A 65 9.17 -8.26 -2.38
CA ASP A 65 10.48 -8.05 -1.78
C ASP A 65 10.39 -7.53 -0.35
N LEU A 66 9.52 -6.55 -0.12
CA LEU A 66 9.28 -6.00 1.22
C LEU A 66 8.78 -7.10 2.18
N PHE A 67 7.79 -7.88 1.78
CA PHE A 67 7.18 -8.91 2.62
C PHE A 67 8.18 -10.02 2.97
N VAL A 68 8.95 -10.49 2.01
CA VAL A 68 9.97 -11.52 2.24
C VAL A 68 11.07 -11.01 3.17
N LYS A 69 11.54 -9.78 2.97
CA LYS A 69 12.65 -9.21 3.75
C LYS A 69 12.26 -8.72 5.13
N THR A 70 11.00 -8.38 5.36
CA THR A 70 10.54 -7.88 6.66
C THR A 70 9.69 -8.87 7.43
N GLY A 71 8.87 -9.67 6.76
CA GLY A 71 7.96 -10.62 7.40
C GLY A 71 8.31 -12.08 7.17
N ARG A 72 9.23 -12.38 6.27
CA ARG A 72 9.63 -13.73 5.86
C ARG A 72 8.47 -14.58 5.33
N GLU A 73 7.49 -13.94 4.71
CA GLU A 73 6.35 -14.62 4.11
C GLU A 73 6.01 -14.02 2.75
N PRO A 74 5.39 -14.80 1.83
CA PRO A 74 4.96 -14.28 0.54
C PRO A 74 3.85 -13.23 0.70
N LEU A 75 3.84 -12.24 -0.18
CA LEU A 75 2.77 -11.24 -0.25
C LEU A 75 1.40 -11.93 -0.41
N GLU A 76 1.33 -12.96 -1.22
CA GLU A 76 0.11 -13.68 -1.57
C GLU A 76 -0.53 -14.42 -0.39
N ASP A 77 0.19 -14.63 0.71
CA ASP A 77 -0.39 -15.16 1.96
C ASP A 77 -1.25 -14.12 2.68
N ARG A 78 -1.09 -12.84 2.36
CA ARG A 78 -1.81 -11.73 2.99
C ARG A 78 -2.77 -11.01 2.06
N VAL A 79 -2.51 -11.05 0.77
CA VAL A 79 -3.27 -10.29 -0.23
C VAL A 79 -3.55 -11.18 -1.43
N GLU A 80 -4.82 -11.27 -1.80
CA GLU A 80 -5.21 -11.88 -3.05
C GLU A 80 -4.94 -10.92 -4.20
N LEU A 81 -4.12 -11.35 -5.16
CA LEU A 81 -3.78 -10.56 -6.34
C LEU A 81 -4.45 -11.16 -7.57
N VAL A 82 -5.13 -10.31 -8.33
CA VAL A 82 -5.76 -10.67 -9.58
C VAL A 82 -5.14 -9.85 -10.70
N GLN A 83 -4.67 -10.54 -11.73
CA GLN A 83 -4.15 -9.88 -12.93
C GLN A 83 -5.31 -9.22 -13.68
N VAL A 84 -5.23 -7.91 -13.88
CA VAL A 84 -6.21 -7.15 -14.64
C VAL A 84 -5.70 -6.94 -16.06
N ASP A 85 -6.44 -7.44 -17.05
CA ASP A 85 -6.10 -7.30 -18.46
C ASP A 85 -7.37 -7.12 -19.33
N PRO A 86 -7.54 -5.97 -19.98
CA PRO A 86 -6.67 -4.79 -19.92
C PRO A 86 -6.81 -4.05 -18.58
N SER A 87 -5.75 -3.39 -18.15
CA SER A 87 -5.75 -2.60 -16.91
C SER A 87 -6.53 -1.29 -17.05
N ALA A 88 -6.64 -0.79 -18.28
CA ALA A 88 -7.40 0.40 -18.62
C ALA A 88 -7.92 0.31 -20.05
N ARG A 89 -9.02 0.99 -20.31
CA ARG A 89 -9.56 1.19 -21.65
C ARG A 89 -9.71 2.69 -21.85
N HIS A 90 -9.10 3.20 -22.89
CA HIS A 90 -9.17 4.61 -23.27
C HIS A 90 -10.09 4.75 -24.46
N VAL A 91 -11.12 5.60 -24.34
CA VAL A 91 -12.03 5.92 -25.43
C VAL A 91 -11.89 7.41 -25.72
N PHE A 92 -11.49 7.74 -26.93
CA PHE A 92 -11.26 9.11 -27.34
C PHE A 92 -12.53 9.73 -27.97
N ALA A 93 -12.55 11.07 -28.04
CA ALA A 93 -13.71 11.80 -28.55
C ALA A 93 -14.05 11.49 -30.03
N ASP A 94 -13.08 11.05 -30.81
CA ASP A 94 -13.25 10.63 -32.21
C ASP A 94 -13.74 9.17 -32.34
N GLY A 95 -13.97 8.47 -31.23
CA GLY A 95 -14.43 7.08 -31.19
C GLY A 95 -13.32 6.05 -31.27
N THR A 96 -12.05 6.46 -31.37
CA THR A 96 -10.93 5.51 -31.30
C THR A 96 -10.70 5.03 -29.88
N GLU A 97 -10.07 3.86 -29.74
CA GLU A 97 -9.81 3.20 -28.46
C GLU A 97 -8.35 2.76 -28.36
N ALA A 98 -7.84 2.71 -27.14
CA ALA A 98 -6.54 2.14 -26.80
C ALA A 98 -6.60 1.38 -25.46
#